data_e4e0156d4d89e40103d8361ee56c506f
#
_entry.id   e4e0156d4d89e40103d8361ee56c506f
#
_cell.length_a   1.000
_cell.length_b   1.000
_cell.length_c   1.000
_cell.angle_alpha   90.00
_cell.angle_beta   90.00
_cell.angle_gamma   90.00
#
_symmetry.space_group_name_H-M   'P 1'
#
loop_
_entity.id
_entity.type
_entity.pdbx_description
1 polymer ?
#
loop_
_entity_poly.entity_id
_entity_poly.type
_entity_poly.pdbx_seq_one_letter_code
_entity_poly.pdbx_strand_id
1 'polypeptide(L)'
;LKDKDGKKVTASKLDKSDLPTLFNKNKNVEDATDDFGKIEADDYKTVSLFFEVSNDESYKLYFESKDEKTEGQTVSTNLKDFDGKTTTNVKKAVDAYFNAVLLGGESKDYSKFVSNDLDKAKGELNQYFSDSLQYSYDATDNIKPTGDEIPKVFGWVQTANRERGSYTVDNIIVAKDKAEFNVSMSTISMKAADDAYGANHPNLTDDLKNYLQSNGANAGNVDQLTRQYYMETYLPNSIKEVSPSAPKTEGTNIFDNYSVELTKKDDKWAFPDKDSYVGKWDYYPLFYAYT
;
A
#
# COMPACT_ATOMS: atom_id res chain seq x y z
N LEU A 1 8.56 -16.15 -26.95
CA LEU A 1 8.10 -14.81 -27.16
C LEU A 1 9.05 -14.08 -28.12
N LYS A 2 8.56 -13.18 -28.97
CA LYS A 2 9.39 -12.32 -29.83
C LYS A 2 8.96 -10.86 -29.60
N ASP A 3 9.95 -9.97 -29.54
CA ASP A 3 9.71 -8.52 -29.47
C ASP A 3 9.29 -7.94 -30.85
N LYS A 4 9.12 -6.63 -30.91
CA LYS A 4 8.75 -5.89 -32.14
C LYS A 4 9.74 -6.08 -33.30
N ASP A 5 11.00 -6.33 -32.98
CA ASP A 5 12.09 -6.50 -33.94
C ASP A 5 12.30 -8.00 -34.30
N GLY A 6 11.44 -8.88 -33.79
CA GLY A 6 11.50 -10.33 -34.01
C GLY A 6 12.55 -11.05 -33.17
N LYS A 7 13.20 -10.37 -32.23
CA LYS A 7 14.19 -10.98 -31.34
C LYS A 7 13.49 -11.87 -30.30
N LYS A 8 14.05 -13.05 -30.09
CA LYS A 8 13.50 -14.01 -29.14
C LYS A 8 13.71 -13.56 -27.71
N VAL A 9 12.64 -13.56 -26.92
CA VAL A 9 12.67 -13.42 -25.46
C VAL A 9 12.45 -14.80 -24.88
N THR A 10 13.39 -15.26 -24.07
CA THR A 10 13.35 -16.59 -23.44
C THR A 10 12.48 -16.52 -22.19
N ALA A 11 11.70 -17.57 -21.91
CA ALA A 11 10.96 -17.69 -20.66
C ALA A 11 11.95 -17.76 -19.48
N SER A 12 11.60 -17.09 -18.39
CA SER A 12 12.34 -17.16 -17.14
C SER A 12 12.01 -18.46 -16.42
N LYS A 13 13.03 -19.13 -15.90
CA LYS A 13 12.83 -20.23 -14.95
C LYS A 13 12.57 -19.61 -13.58
N LEU A 14 11.29 -19.52 -13.22
CA LEU A 14 10.88 -19.06 -11.90
C LEU A 14 10.32 -20.26 -11.14
N ASP A 15 10.78 -20.44 -9.91
CA ASP A 15 10.10 -21.36 -9.00
C ASP A 15 8.77 -20.79 -8.56
N LYS A 16 7.83 -21.65 -8.21
CA LYS A 16 6.50 -21.21 -7.75
C LYS A 16 6.58 -20.28 -6.54
N SER A 17 7.60 -20.41 -5.71
CA SER A 17 7.92 -19.54 -4.58
C SER A 17 8.36 -18.13 -4.98
N ASP A 18 8.88 -17.97 -6.19
CA ASP A 18 9.32 -16.67 -6.72
C ASP A 18 8.16 -15.88 -7.35
N LEU A 19 7.02 -16.53 -7.50
CA LEU A 19 5.83 -15.89 -8.05
C LEU A 19 5.14 -15.04 -7.00
N PRO A 20 4.58 -13.89 -7.39
CA PRO A 20 3.73 -13.12 -6.52
C PRO A 20 2.62 -13.97 -5.88
N THR A 21 2.24 -13.60 -4.66
CA THR A 21 1.27 -14.36 -3.85
C THR A 21 -0.01 -14.68 -4.60
N LEU A 22 -0.45 -13.79 -5.48
CA LEU A 22 -1.62 -13.97 -6.32
C LEU A 22 -1.53 -15.21 -7.22
N PHE A 23 -0.38 -15.44 -7.85
CA PHE A 23 -0.15 -16.63 -8.68
C PHE A 23 0.13 -17.86 -7.84
N ASN A 24 0.86 -17.71 -6.76
CA ASN A 24 1.23 -18.82 -5.88
C ASN A 24 0.03 -19.48 -5.20
N LYS A 25 -1.01 -18.68 -4.86
CA LYS A 25 -2.29 -19.18 -4.30
C LYS A 25 -3.23 -19.73 -5.37
N ASN A 26 -2.98 -19.48 -6.66
CA ASN A 26 -3.83 -19.94 -7.74
C ASN A 26 -3.50 -21.41 -8.07
N LYS A 27 -4.44 -22.32 -7.77
CA LYS A 27 -4.29 -23.75 -8.03
C LYS A 27 -4.17 -24.10 -9.52
N ASN A 28 -4.51 -23.16 -10.42
CA ASN A 28 -4.44 -23.35 -11.88
C ASN A 28 -3.07 -22.92 -12.45
N VAL A 29 -2.17 -22.36 -11.64
CA VAL A 29 -0.80 -22.09 -12.05
C VAL A 29 0.02 -23.32 -11.67
N GLU A 30 0.34 -24.13 -12.68
CA GLU A 30 1.28 -25.24 -12.52
C GLU A 30 2.71 -24.73 -12.40
N ASP A 31 3.64 -25.62 -12.05
CA ASP A 31 5.05 -25.26 -11.93
C ASP A 31 5.54 -24.60 -13.22
N ALA A 32 6.25 -23.51 -13.06
CA ALA A 32 6.81 -22.78 -14.18
C ALA A 32 7.80 -23.68 -14.96
N THR A 33 7.69 -23.65 -16.25
CA THR A 33 8.61 -24.37 -17.14
C THR A 33 9.18 -23.44 -18.19
N ASP A 34 10.30 -23.81 -18.76
CA ASP A 34 10.92 -23.08 -19.88
C ASP A 34 10.50 -23.64 -21.25
N ASP A 35 9.86 -24.80 -21.27
CA ASP A 35 9.32 -25.40 -22.49
C ASP A 35 8.01 -26.20 -22.23
N PHE A 36 7.33 -26.60 -23.29
CA PHE A 36 6.16 -27.44 -23.22
C PHE A 36 6.47 -28.92 -23.08
N GLY A 37 7.71 -29.32 -23.32
CA GLY A 37 8.05 -30.74 -23.44
C GLY A 37 7.30 -31.44 -24.59
N LYS A 38 7.25 -32.77 -24.54
CA LYS A 38 6.52 -33.57 -25.52
C LYS A 38 5.02 -33.68 -25.14
N ILE A 39 4.16 -33.48 -26.12
CA ILE A 39 2.73 -33.70 -26.00
C ILE A 39 2.42 -34.88 -26.94
N GLU A 40 1.82 -35.95 -26.43
CA GLU A 40 1.42 -37.12 -27.24
C GLU A 40 0.20 -36.80 -28.11
N ALA A 41 -0.03 -37.59 -29.16
CA ALA A 41 -1.20 -37.42 -30.00
C ALA A 41 -2.50 -37.60 -29.16
N ASP A 42 -3.50 -36.76 -29.44
CA ASP A 42 -4.78 -36.72 -28.73
C ASP A 42 -4.73 -36.34 -27.24
N ASP A 43 -3.59 -35.81 -26.79
CA ASP A 43 -3.41 -35.29 -25.43
C ASP A 43 -3.30 -33.76 -25.39
N TYR A 44 -3.46 -33.20 -24.21
CA TYR A 44 -3.24 -31.76 -23.97
C TYR A 44 -2.41 -31.55 -22.72
N LYS A 45 -1.65 -30.44 -22.71
CA LYS A 45 -0.85 -30.06 -21.56
C LYS A 45 -1.02 -28.57 -21.28
N THR A 46 -1.29 -28.25 -20.03
CA THR A 46 -1.28 -26.86 -19.55
C THR A 46 0.06 -26.59 -18.87
N VAL A 47 0.73 -25.53 -19.29
CA VAL A 47 1.97 -25.08 -18.68
C VAL A 47 1.91 -23.58 -18.44
N SER A 48 2.65 -23.10 -17.46
CA SER A 48 2.82 -21.69 -17.17
C SER A 48 4.22 -21.24 -17.61
N LEU A 49 4.27 -20.28 -18.52
CA LEU A 49 5.50 -19.67 -19.00
C LEU A 49 5.55 -18.21 -18.52
N PHE A 50 6.64 -17.82 -17.91
CA PHE A 50 6.85 -16.46 -17.43
C PHE A 50 7.93 -15.78 -18.26
N PHE A 51 7.67 -14.53 -18.64
CA PHE A 51 8.58 -13.72 -19.43
C PHE A 51 8.76 -12.38 -18.75
N GLU A 52 9.99 -11.99 -18.53
CA GLU A 52 10.33 -10.63 -18.18
C GLU A 52 10.33 -9.78 -19.46
N VAL A 53 9.48 -8.76 -19.51
CA VAL A 53 9.28 -7.96 -20.70
C VAL A 53 9.22 -6.47 -20.34
N SER A 54 9.64 -5.62 -21.26
CA SER A 54 9.50 -4.18 -21.13
C SER A 54 8.06 -3.76 -21.41
N ASN A 55 7.52 -2.88 -20.57
CA ASN A 55 6.09 -2.45 -20.58
C ASN A 55 5.72 -1.51 -21.73
N ASP A 56 6.72 -0.94 -22.43
CA ASP A 56 6.57 -0.01 -23.54
C ASP A 56 6.75 -0.66 -24.90
N GLU A 57 7.03 -1.97 -24.96
CA GLU A 57 7.24 -2.71 -26.21
C GLU A 57 6.05 -3.62 -26.54
N SER A 58 5.97 -3.98 -27.85
CA SER A 58 4.98 -4.95 -28.33
C SER A 58 5.63 -6.32 -28.47
N TYR A 59 4.96 -7.34 -27.96
CA TYR A 59 5.44 -8.72 -28.02
C TYR A 59 4.44 -9.60 -28.75
N LYS A 60 4.94 -10.64 -29.40
CA LYS A 60 4.13 -11.69 -30.01
C LYS A 60 4.51 -13.05 -29.42
N LEU A 61 3.51 -13.79 -28.99
CA LEU A 61 3.66 -15.17 -28.58
C LEU A 61 3.61 -16.07 -29.81
N TYR A 62 4.62 -16.93 -29.96
CA TYR A 62 4.73 -17.88 -31.05
C TYR A 62 4.78 -19.29 -30.48
N PHE A 63 3.97 -20.17 -31.05
CA PHE A 63 4.06 -21.60 -30.83
C PHE A 63 4.56 -22.23 -32.13
N GLU A 64 5.68 -22.89 -32.07
CA GLU A 64 6.31 -23.58 -33.21
C GLU A 64 6.41 -25.07 -32.87
N SER A 65 5.87 -25.94 -33.71
CA SER A 65 6.14 -27.35 -33.60
C SER A 65 7.57 -27.67 -34.01
N LYS A 66 8.26 -28.49 -33.23
CA LYS A 66 9.61 -28.99 -33.56
C LYS A 66 9.57 -30.27 -34.43
N ASP A 67 8.39 -30.74 -34.80
CA ASP A 67 8.26 -31.93 -35.64
C ASP A 67 8.57 -31.56 -37.11
N GLU A 68 9.69 -32.03 -37.62
CA GLU A 68 10.14 -31.78 -38.98
C GLU A 68 9.19 -32.37 -40.07
N LYS A 69 8.22 -33.18 -39.69
CA LYS A 69 7.22 -33.83 -40.60
C LYS A 69 5.92 -33.09 -40.71
N THR A 70 5.64 -32.20 -39.78
CA THR A 70 4.44 -31.36 -39.82
C THR A 70 4.90 -29.93 -40.08
N GLU A 71 4.43 -29.29 -41.18
CA GLU A 71 4.57 -27.86 -41.34
C GLU A 71 3.93 -27.23 -40.11
N GLY A 72 4.79 -26.73 -39.17
CA GLY A 72 4.36 -26.23 -37.88
C GLY A 72 3.40 -25.07 -38.09
N GLN A 73 2.20 -25.19 -37.55
CA GLN A 73 1.28 -24.06 -37.49
C GLN A 73 1.83 -23.06 -36.48
N THR A 74 2.21 -21.87 -36.95
CA THR A 74 2.59 -20.78 -36.08
C THR A 74 1.31 -20.06 -35.66
N VAL A 75 0.97 -20.16 -34.38
CA VAL A 75 -0.07 -19.31 -33.78
C VAL A 75 0.62 -18.13 -33.14
N SER A 76 0.23 -16.93 -33.51
CA SER A 76 0.76 -15.73 -32.89
C SER A 76 -0.38 -14.87 -32.32
N THR A 77 -0.15 -14.31 -31.14
CA THR A 77 -1.03 -13.33 -30.54
C THR A 77 -0.23 -12.09 -30.14
N ASN A 78 -0.82 -10.92 -30.31
CA ASN A 78 -0.19 -9.67 -29.92
C ASN A 78 -0.51 -9.40 -28.45
N LEU A 79 0.50 -9.39 -27.58
CA LEU A 79 0.32 -9.16 -26.16
C LEU A 79 -0.04 -7.70 -25.84
N LYS A 80 0.14 -6.78 -26.80
CA LYS A 80 -0.31 -5.40 -26.63
C LYS A 80 -1.83 -5.27 -26.38
N ASP A 81 -2.61 -6.23 -26.88
CA ASP A 81 -4.06 -6.26 -26.68
C ASP A 81 -4.43 -6.78 -25.29
N PHE A 82 -3.46 -7.35 -24.56
CA PHE A 82 -3.69 -8.01 -23.28
C PHE A 82 -3.50 -7.10 -22.07
N ASP A 83 -3.04 -5.81 -22.22
CA ASP A 83 -3.26 -5.04 -21.05
C ASP A 83 -2.49 -3.90 -20.45
N GLY A 84 -2.09 -2.97 -21.20
CA GLY A 84 -1.77 -1.66 -20.60
C GLY A 84 -2.99 -0.97 -19.94
N LYS A 85 -4.22 -1.33 -20.31
CA LYS A 85 -5.43 -0.65 -19.82
C LYS A 85 -5.86 -1.12 -18.42
N THR A 86 -5.78 -2.41 -18.12
CA THR A 86 -6.22 -2.94 -16.82
C THR A 86 -5.22 -2.58 -15.73
N THR A 87 -3.92 -2.72 -16.00
CA THR A 87 -2.85 -2.29 -15.09
C THR A 87 -2.91 -0.77 -14.82
N THR A 88 -3.18 0.02 -15.87
CA THR A 88 -3.41 1.47 -15.73
C THR A 88 -4.63 1.76 -14.85
N ASN A 89 -5.71 0.99 -14.96
CA ASN A 89 -6.90 1.18 -14.13
C ASN A 89 -6.64 0.80 -12.68
N VAL A 90 -5.85 -0.26 -12.41
CA VAL A 90 -5.41 -0.60 -11.05
C VAL A 90 -4.61 0.56 -10.45
N LYS A 91 -3.62 1.08 -11.19
CA LYS A 91 -2.83 2.23 -10.73
C LYS A 91 -3.70 3.44 -10.41
N LYS A 92 -4.66 3.77 -11.28
CA LYS A 92 -5.61 4.87 -11.03
C LYS A 92 -6.49 4.61 -9.80
N ALA A 93 -6.90 3.36 -9.55
CA ALA A 93 -7.63 3.01 -8.34
C ALA A 93 -6.76 3.19 -7.09
N VAL A 94 -5.50 2.78 -7.14
CA VAL A 94 -4.55 2.95 -6.02
C VAL A 94 -4.33 4.44 -5.74
N ASP A 95 -4.00 5.23 -6.77
CA ASP A 95 -3.80 6.67 -6.62
C ASP A 95 -5.06 7.36 -6.09
N ALA A 96 -6.25 6.97 -6.55
CA ALA A 96 -7.52 7.53 -6.10
C ALA A 96 -7.81 7.19 -4.64
N TYR A 97 -7.60 5.93 -4.24
CA TYR A 97 -7.80 5.48 -2.86
C TYR A 97 -6.81 6.13 -1.91
N PHE A 98 -5.53 6.14 -2.26
CA PHE A 98 -4.49 6.73 -1.41
C PHE A 98 -4.72 8.23 -1.22
N ASN A 99 -5.01 8.96 -2.29
CA ASN A 99 -5.29 10.38 -2.19
C ASN A 99 -6.53 10.69 -1.35
N ALA A 100 -7.64 9.96 -1.57
CA ALA A 100 -8.91 10.27 -0.91
C ALA A 100 -9.00 9.72 0.51
N VAL A 101 -8.50 8.52 0.77
CA VAL A 101 -8.63 7.84 2.06
C VAL A 101 -7.37 8.05 2.90
N LEU A 102 -6.20 7.59 2.45
CA LEU A 102 -4.99 7.66 3.26
C LEU A 102 -4.54 9.10 3.49
N LEU A 103 -4.46 9.91 2.45
CA LEU A 103 -3.94 11.27 2.54
C LEU A 103 -5.02 12.32 2.88
N GLY A 104 -6.28 11.92 3.02
CA GLY A 104 -7.38 12.83 3.38
C GLY A 104 -7.63 13.95 2.37
N GLY A 105 -7.20 13.76 1.11
CA GLY A 105 -7.40 14.70 0.03
C GLY A 105 -8.70 14.47 -0.73
N GLU A 106 -8.80 15.08 -1.91
CA GLU A 106 -9.89 14.86 -2.86
C GLU A 106 -9.39 14.03 -4.05
N SER A 107 -10.22 13.13 -4.55
CA SER A 107 -9.97 12.40 -5.79
C SER A 107 -11.23 12.36 -6.64
N LYS A 108 -11.20 13.02 -7.79
CA LYS A 108 -12.28 13.00 -8.78
C LYS A 108 -12.44 11.63 -9.45
N ASP A 109 -11.41 10.82 -9.40
CA ASP A 109 -11.38 9.50 -10.01
C ASP A 109 -11.82 8.38 -9.04
N TYR A 110 -12.05 8.70 -7.75
CA TYR A 110 -12.40 7.70 -6.74
C TYR A 110 -13.63 6.88 -7.17
N SER A 111 -14.74 7.52 -7.40
CA SER A 111 -15.99 6.84 -7.76
C SER A 111 -15.93 6.11 -9.11
N LYS A 112 -14.95 6.42 -9.95
CA LYS A 112 -14.75 5.78 -11.25
C LYS A 112 -13.96 4.49 -11.18
N PHE A 113 -12.95 4.42 -10.31
CA PHE A 113 -12.00 3.31 -10.26
C PHE A 113 -12.08 2.48 -8.99
N VAL A 114 -12.59 3.06 -7.87
CA VAL A 114 -12.68 2.40 -6.56
C VAL A 114 -14.12 2.03 -6.26
N SER A 115 -14.34 0.81 -5.79
CA SER A 115 -15.68 0.30 -5.43
C SER A 115 -16.01 0.41 -3.95
N ASN A 116 -15.01 0.68 -3.08
CA ASN A 116 -15.27 0.92 -1.67
C ASN A 116 -16.10 2.18 -1.49
N ASP A 117 -17.03 2.16 -0.54
CA ASP A 117 -17.69 3.38 -0.08
C ASP A 117 -16.67 4.31 0.57
N LEU A 118 -16.61 5.56 0.12
CA LEU A 118 -15.59 6.52 0.55
C LEU A 118 -15.71 6.89 2.03
N ASP A 119 -16.93 7.13 2.48
CA ASP A 119 -17.18 7.57 3.85
C ASP A 119 -16.93 6.42 4.82
N LYS A 120 -17.32 5.19 4.45
CA LYS A 120 -16.99 3.98 5.19
C LYS A 120 -15.47 3.79 5.28
N ALA A 121 -14.74 3.89 4.17
CA ALA A 121 -13.28 3.70 4.16
C ALA A 121 -12.55 4.75 5.01
N LYS A 122 -12.97 6.01 4.93
CA LYS A 122 -12.45 7.09 5.80
C LYS A 122 -12.78 6.85 7.28
N GLY A 123 -14.00 6.41 7.57
CA GLY A 123 -14.44 6.08 8.93
C GLY A 123 -13.63 4.93 9.54
N GLU A 124 -13.35 3.89 8.76
CA GLU A 124 -12.53 2.76 9.18
C GLU A 124 -11.08 3.17 9.49
N LEU A 125 -10.48 4.01 8.62
CA LEU A 125 -9.15 4.54 8.86
C LEU A 125 -9.10 5.42 10.12
N ASN A 126 -10.09 6.28 10.31
CA ASN A 126 -10.21 7.11 11.51
C ASN A 126 -10.33 6.26 12.79
N GLN A 127 -11.14 5.19 12.74
CA GLN A 127 -11.27 4.27 13.87
C GLN A 127 -9.96 3.56 14.17
N TYR A 128 -9.27 3.10 13.12
CA TYR A 128 -7.98 2.46 13.29
C TYR A 128 -6.95 3.40 13.93
N PHE A 129 -6.86 4.64 13.45
CA PHE A 129 -5.98 5.65 14.04
C PHE A 129 -6.34 5.92 15.52
N SER A 130 -7.64 6.02 15.82
CA SER A 130 -8.12 6.15 17.20
C SER A 130 -7.69 4.99 18.09
N ASP A 131 -7.87 3.76 17.62
CA ASP A 131 -7.51 2.55 18.35
C ASP A 131 -5.99 2.47 18.59
N SER A 132 -5.20 2.82 17.58
CA SER A 132 -3.73 2.83 17.67
C SER A 132 -3.22 3.89 18.64
N LEU A 133 -3.80 5.08 18.65
CA LEU A 133 -3.47 6.10 19.66
C LEU A 133 -3.77 5.59 21.08
N GLN A 134 -4.80 4.76 21.24
CA GLN A 134 -5.10 4.17 22.53
C GLN A 134 -4.05 3.17 23.04
N TYR A 135 -3.38 2.50 22.12
CA TYR A 135 -2.27 1.60 22.46
C TYR A 135 -0.96 2.33 22.74
N SER A 136 -0.74 3.48 22.07
CA SER A 136 0.52 4.23 22.15
C SER A 136 0.65 5.07 23.43
N TYR A 137 -0.46 5.38 24.08
CA TYR A 137 -0.49 6.16 25.33
C TYR A 137 -0.93 5.25 26.50
N ASP A 138 -0.20 5.30 27.59
CA ASP A 138 -0.61 4.60 28.81
C ASP A 138 -1.98 5.14 29.29
N ALA A 139 -2.78 4.26 29.86
CA ALA A 139 -4.13 4.61 30.36
C ALA A 139 -4.14 5.75 31.41
N THR A 140 -2.97 6.03 31.99
CA THR A 140 -2.76 7.11 32.98
C THR A 140 -2.39 8.44 32.37
N ASP A 141 -2.15 8.52 31.06
CA ASP A 141 -1.70 9.76 30.43
C ASP A 141 -2.86 10.74 30.20
N ASN A 142 -2.97 11.73 31.08
CA ASN A 142 -3.94 12.82 30.98
C ASN A 142 -3.76 13.70 29.71
N ILE A 143 -2.69 13.47 28.94
CA ILE A 143 -2.35 14.18 27.71
C ILE A 143 -2.90 13.52 26.43
N LYS A 144 -3.40 12.30 26.53
CA LYS A 144 -3.93 11.53 25.39
C LYS A 144 -5.06 12.27 24.67
N PRO A 145 -5.02 12.38 23.33
CA PRO A 145 -6.14 12.91 22.56
C PRO A 145 -7.43 12.10 22.78
N THR A 146 -8.55 12.78 22.95
CA THR A 146 -9.85 12.14 23.19
C THR A 146 -10.94 12.79 22.35
N GLY A 147 -12.05 12.04 22.10
CA GLY A 147 -13.22 12.58 21.42
C GLY A 147 -12.88 13.30 20.11
N ASP A 148 -13.29 14.56 20.01
CA ASP A 148 -13.14 15.39 18.81
C ASP A 148 -11.66 15.78 18.52
N GLU A 149 -10.75 15.57 19.44
CA GLU A 149 -9.34 15.84 19.23
C GLU A 149 -8.66 14.79 18.32
N ILE A 150 -9.12 13.54 18.39
CA ILE A 150 -8.56 12.45 17.59
C ILE A 150 -8.67 12.74 16.09
N PRO A 151 -9.84 13.07 15.52
CA PRO A 151 -9.94 13.46 14.13
C PRO A 151 -9.10 14.68 13.76
N LYS A 152 -8.93 15.64 14.69
CA LYS A 152 -8.09 16.82 14.48
C LYS A 152 -6.62 16.45 14.36
N VAL A 153 -6.10 15.63 15.27
CA VAL A 153 -4.71 15.13 15.22
C VAL A 153 -4.50 14.29 13.96
N PHE A 154 -5.43 13.40 13.63
CA PHE A 154 -5.37 12.63 12.42
C PHE A 154 -5.32 13.51 11.16
N GLY A 155 -6.13 14.56 11.10
CA GLY A 155 -6.11 15.55 10.02
C GLY A 155 -4.76 16.26 9.87
N TRP A 156 -4.05 16.54 10.96
CA TRP A 156 -2.69 17.10 10.90
C TRP A 156 -1.70 16.10 10.30
N VAL A 157 -1.75 14.84 10.73
CA VAL A 157 -0.88 13.78 10.20
C VAL A 157 -1.16 13.52 8.72
N GLN A 158 -2.44 13.45 8.32
CA GLN A 158 -2.81 13.32 6.90
C GLN A 158 -2.32 14.50 6.07
N THR A 159 -2.45 15.71 6.56
CA THR A 159 -1.97 16.91 5.87
C THR A 159 -0.46 16.89 5.71
N ALA A 160 0.27 16.55 6.78
CA ALA A 160 1.72 16.43 6.74
C ALA A 160 2.18 15.35 5.74
N ASN A 161 1.49 14.21 5.71
CA ASN A 161 1.77 13.13 4.76
C ASN A 161 1.44 13.51 3.32
N ARG A 162 0.37 14.26 3.08
CA ARG A 162 0.03 14.78 1.74
C ARG A 162 1.06 15.76 1.21
N GLU A 163 1.64 16.58 2.09
CA GLU A 163 2.61 17.62 1.72
C GLU A 163 4.04 17.11 1.59
N ARG A 164 4.44 16.15 2.43
CA ARG A 164 5.83 15.73 2.59
C ARG A 164 6.06 14.24 2.46
N GLY A 165 5.04 13.43 2.64
CA GLY A 165 5.10 11.98 2.45
C GLY A 165 5.18 11.58 0.98
N SER A 166 5.52 10.33 0.73
CA SER A 166 5.55 9.77 -0.61
C SER A 166 5.20 8.28 -0.59
N TYR A 167 4.74 7.78 -1.71
CA TYR A 167 4.59 6.35 -1.93
C TYR A 167 4.97 6.00 -3.37
N THR A 168 5.42 4.78 -3.57
CA THR A 168 5.60 4.16 -4.89
C THR A 168 4.77 2.91 -4.98
N VAL A 169 4.25 2.65 -6.18
CA VAL A 169 3.45 1.47 -6.49
C VAL A 169 4.15 0.73 -7.61
N ASP A 170 4.58 -0.47 -7.32
CA ASP A 170 5.37 -1.30 -8.21
C ASP A 170 4.73 -2.68 -8.37
N ASN A 171 5.21 -3.45 -9.35
CA ASN A 171 4.84 -4.86 -9.57
C ASN A 171 3.33 -5.10 -9.63
N ILE A 172 2.60 -4.24 -10.36
CA ILE A 172 1.16 -4.42 -10.53
C ILE A 172 0.92 -5.66 -11.39
N ILE A 173 0.24 -6.63 -10.80
CA ILE A 173 -0.14 -7.88 -11.45
C ILE A 173 -1.67 -7.97 -11.46
N VAL A 174 -2.23 -8.35 -12.60
CA VAL A 174 -3.68 -8.52 -12.74
C VAL A 174 -3.98 -9.91 -13.25
N ALA A 175 -4.83 -10.62 -12.53
CA ALA A 175 -5.31 -11.95 -12.88
C ALA A 175 -6.84 -11.97 -12.79
N LYS A 176 -7.51 -11.83 -13.93
CA LYS A 176 -8.97 -11.84 -14.06
C LYS A 176 -9.66 -10.75 -13.22
N ASP A 177 -10.17 -11.10 -12.05
CA ASP A 177 -10.92 -10.25 -11.12
C ASP A 177 -10.10 -9.88 -9.87
N LYS A 178 -8.82 -10.18 -9.88
CA LYS A 178 -7.89 -9.85 -8.82
C LYS A 178 -6.70 -9.06 -9.34
N ALA A 179 -6.19 -8.19 -8.50
CA ALA A 179 -4.93 -7.50 -8.74
C ALA A 179 -4.09 -7.52 -7.47
N GLU A 180 -2.78 -7.53 -7.65
CA GLU A 180 -1.82 -7.41 -6.58
C GLU A 180 -0.80 -6.35 -6.97
N PHE A 181 -0.37 -5.54 -6.03
CA PHE A 181 0.69 -4.57 -6.23
C PHE A 181 1.55 -4.44 -4.98
N ASN A 182 2.78 -4.04 -5.17
CA ASN A 182 3.66 -3.70 -4.07
C ASN A 182 3.62 -2.20 -3.82
N VAL A 183 3.68 -1.82 -2.57
CA VAL A 183 3.77 -0.43 -2.16
C VAL A 183 4.92 -0.22 -1.19
N SER A 184 5.69 0.83 -1.47
CA SER A 184 6.70 1.36 -0.54
C SER A 184 6.28 2.77 -0.15
N MET A 185 6.36 3.08 1.13
CA MET A 185 5.91 4.35 1.68
C MET A 185 7.02 5.05 2.47
N SER A 186 7.00 6.38 2.42
CA SER A 186 7.73 7.24 3.35
C SER A 186 6.72 8.20 3.95
N THR A 187 6.44 8.05 5.24
CA THR A 187 5.33 8.72 5.92
C THR A 187 5.78 9.34 7.25
N ILE A 188 4.95 10.22 7.76
CA ILE A 188 5.04 10.76 9.12
C ILE A 188 4.01 10.00 9.95
N SER A 189 4.50 9.24 10.94
CA SER A 189 3.67 8.61 11.95
C SER A 189 3.74 9.41 13.26
N MET A 190 2.75 9.19 14.14
CA MET A 190 2.72 9.83 15.45
C MET A 190 3.94 9.44 16.28
N LYS A 191 4.30 8.16 16.27
CA LYS A 191 5.48 7.67 16.99
C LYS A 191 6.77 8.29 16.47
N ALA A 192 6.97 8.37 15.16
CA ALA A 192 8.16 8.99 14.57
C ALA A 192 8.22 10.49 14.91
N ALA A 193 7.06 11.17 14.93
CA ALA A 193 6.98 12.58 15.31
C ALA A 193 7.38 12.79 16.77
N ASP A 194 6.87 11.97 17.67
CA ASP A 194 7.17 12.04 19.11
C ASP A 194 8.64 11.76 19.39
N ASP A 195 9.16 10.65 18.87
CA ASP A 195 10.56 10.23 19.05
C ASP A 195 11.55 11.31 18.52
N ALA A 196 11.30 11.85 17.32
CA ALA A 196 12.17 12.83 16.69
C ALA A 196 12.11 14.19 17.40
N TYR A 197 10.91 14.63 17.80
CA TYR A 197 10.73 15.90 18.49
C TYR A 197 11.39 15.88 19.87
N GLY A 198 11.19 14.80 20.65
CA GLY A 198 11.85 14.62 21.94
C GLY A 198 13.37 14.62 21.83
N ALA A 199 13.93 13.99 20.81
CA ALA A 199 15.38 13.96 20.58
C ALA A 199 15.95 15.34 20.20
N ASN A 200 15.20 16.13 19.43
CA ASN A 200 15.63 17.45 18.97
C ASN A 200 15.40 18.58 19.98
N HIS A 201 14.54 18.37 20.97
CA HIS A 201 14.16 19.37 21.99
C HIS A 201 14.44 18.85 23.40
N PRO A 202 15.71 18.78 23.82
CA PRO A 202 16.10 18.22 25.13
C PRO A 202 15.53 19.00 26.32
N ASN A 203 15.07 20.23 26.10
CA ASN A 203 14.52 21.12 27.14
C ASN A 203 12.98 21.10 27.21
N LEU A 204 12.31 20.14 26.62
CA LEU A 204 10.81 20.05 26.61
C LEU A 204 10.21 20.18 28.02
N THR A 205 10.88 19.61 29.04
CA THR A 205 10.39 19.71 30.42
C THR A 205 10.43 21.17 30.92
N ASP A 206 11.42 21.92 30.54
CA ASP A 206 11.53 23.33 30.93
C ASP A 206 10.56 24.20 30.11
N ASP A 207 10.32 23.87 28.84
CA ASP A 207 9.34 24.56 28.03
C ASP A 207 7.92 24.37 28.59
N LEU A 208 7.56 23.13 28.98
CA LEU A 208 6.30 22.85 29.67
C LEU A 208 6.21 23.61 31.02
N LYS A 209 7.26 23.62 31.84
CA LYS A 209 7.28 24.38 33.09
C LYS A 209 7.05 25.85 32.86
N ASN A 210 7.75 26.44 31.89
CA ASN A 210 7.63 27.85 31.53
C ASN A 210 6.20 28.18 31.07
N TYR A 211 5.60 27.29 30.25
CA TYR A 211 4.20 27.42 29.81
C TYR A 211 3.26 27.39 31.01
N LEU A 212 3.40 26.42 31.91
CA LEU A 212 2.56 26.26 33.09
C LEU A 212 2.65 27.50 34.03
N GLN A 213 3.87 27.99 34.28
CA GLN A 213 4.09 29.18 35.10
C GLN A 213 3.46 30.42 34.46
N SER A 214 3.64 30.60 33.15
CA SER A 214 3.13 31.75 32.41
C SER A 214 1.60 31.78 32.34
N ASN A 215 0.96 30.62 32.47
CA ASN A 215 -0.49 30.48 32.44
C ASN A 215 -1.13 30.29 33.84
N GLY A 216 -0.40 30.56 34.89
CA GLY A 216 -0.89 30.55 36.27
C GLY A 216 -1.29 29.17 36.77
N ALA A 217 -0.48 28.14 36.46
CA ALA A 217 -0.72 26.77 36.88
C ALA A 217 -0.77 26.65 38.41
N ASN A 218 -1.74 25.89 38.89
CA ASN A 218 -1.94 25.49 40.28
C ASN A 218 -2.48 24.08 40.36
N ALA A 219 -2.64 23.51 41.54
CA ALA A 219 -3.11 22.16 41.75
C ALA A 219 -4.49 21.83 41.13
N GLY A 220 -5.31 22.85 40.86
CA GLY A 220 -6.66 22.67 40.30
C GLY A 220 -6.72 22.73 38.77
N ASN A 221 -5.68 23.23 38.10
CA ASN A 221 -5.68 23.42 36.63
C ASN A 221 -4.43 22.88 35.91
N VAL A 222 -3.45 22.35 36.64
CA VAL A 222 -2.19 21.88 36.04
C VAL A 222 -2.40 20.82 34.97
N ASP A 223 -3.27 19.86 35.19
CA ASP A 223 -3.55 18.79 34.22
C ASP A 223 -4.20 19.36 32.95
N GLN A 224 -5.15 20.28 33.10
CA GLN A 224 -5.78 20.95 31.96
C GLN A 224 -4.76 21.75 31.14
N LEU A 225 -3.88 22.52 31.77
CA LEU A 225 -2.85 23.30 31.10
C LEU A 225 -1.78 22.41 30.45
N THR A 226 -1.41 21.32 31.08
CA THR A 226 -0.49 20.33 30.50
C THR A 226 -1.09 19.74 29.23
N ARG A 227 -2.35 19.33 29.26
CA ARG A 227 -3.08 18.83 28.11
C ARG A 227 -3.17 19.89 27.00
N GLN A 228 -3.48 21.12 27.37
CA GLN A 228 -3.56 22.23 26.42
C GLN A 228 -2.20 22.47 25.73
N TYR A 229 -1.11 22.49 26.48
CA TYR A 229 0.24 22.59 25.92
C TYR A 229 0.53 21.47 24.93
N TYR A 230 0.19 20.24 25.29
CA TYR A 230 0.41 19.08 24.46
C TYR A 230 -0.37 19.18 23.13
N MET A 231 -1.65 19.52 23.19
CA MET A 231 -2.53 19.61 22.01
C MET A 231 -2.27 20.84 21.14
N GLU A 232 -1.90 21.98 21.73
CA GLU A 232 -1.80 23.24 20.99
C GLU A 232 -0.35 23.57 20.58
N THR A 233 0.64 22.98 21.23
CA THR A 233 2.06 23.28 21.01
C THR A 233 2.86 22.04 20.63
N TYR A 234 2.87 21.03 21.49
CA TYR A 234 3.74 19.86 21.32
C TYR A 234 3.40 19.06 20.06
N LEU A 235 2.18 18.52 19.95
CA LEU A 235 1.78 17.66 18.83
C LEU A 235 1.85 18.37 17.47
N PRO A 236 1.32 19.59 17.30
CA PRO A 236 1.43 20.28 16.01
C PRO A 236 2.88 20.51 15.58
N ASN A 237 3.76 20.86 16.52
CA ASN A 237 5.17 21.10 16.22
C ASN A 237 5.92 19.80 15.94
N SER A 238 5.69 18.74 16.71
CA SER A 238 6.32 17.44 16.45
C SER A 238 5.97 16.90 15.06
N ILE A 239 4.70 16.95 14.66
CA ILE A 239 4.24 16.55 13.32
C ILE A 239 4.87 17.44 12.23
N LYS A 240 5.02 18.75 12.50
CA LYS A 240 5.57 19.69 11.53
C LYS A 240 7.08 19.52 11.30
N GLU A 241 7.83 19.18 12.33
CA GLU A 241 9.31 19.16 12.29
C GLU A 241 9.87 17.81 11.86
N VAL A 242 9.15 16.71 12.07
CA VAL A 242 9.64 15.38 11.71
C VAL A 242 9.72 15.18 10.19
N SER A 243 10.78 14.53 9.74
CA SER A 243 10.91 14.10 8.35
C SER A 243 10.18 12.78 8.10
N PRO A 244 9.56 12.61 6.92
CA PRO A 244 8.99 11.33 6.54
C PRO A 244 10.05 10.23 6.55
N SER A 245 9.66 9.04 6.97
CA SER A 245 10.51 7.86 6.97
C SER A 245 9.69 6.61 6.61
N ALA A 246 10.36 5.54 6.24
CA ALA A 246 9.70 4.26 6.07
C ALA A 246 9.10 3.83 7.43
N PRO A 247 7.81 3.45 7.48
CA PRO A 247 7.18 2.99 8.71
C PRO A 247 7.90 1.76 9.27
N LYS A 248 8.10 1.74 10.59
CA LYS A 248 8.82 0.66 11.28
C LYS A 248 7.96 0.08 12.38
N THR A 249 7.97 -1.24 12.54
CA THR A 249 7.57 -1.92 13.77
C THR A 249 8.76 -2.70 14.31
N GLU A 250 9.03 -2.56 15.61
CA GLU A 250 10.07 -3.31 16.33
C GLU A 250 11.42 -3.40 15.59
N GLY A 251 11.80 -2.32 14.91
CA GLY A 251 13.08 -2.23 14.19
C GLY A 251 13.08 -2.76 12.77
N THR A 252 11.96 -3.28 12.27
CA THR A 252 11.80 -3.73 10.88
C THR A 252 11.01 -2.72 10.06
N ASN A 253 11.43 -2.45 8.82
CA ASN A 253 10.65 -1.68 7.86
C ASN A 253 9.48 -2.56 7.37
N ILE A 254 8.24 -2.22 7.73
CA ILE A 254 7.07 -3.01 7.35
C ILE A 254 6.72 -2.84 5.87
N PHE A 255 7.15 -1.75 5.26
CA PHE A 255 6.72 -1.36 3.91
C PHE A 255 7.85 -1.35 2.88
N ASP A 256 8.95 -2.04 3.14
CA ASP A 256 9.82 -2.41 2.06
C ASP A 256 9.12 -3.52 1.26
N ASN A 257 8.39 -3.10 0.21
CA ASN A 257 7.79 -4.01 -0.74
C ASN A 257 6.56 -4.78 -0.24
N TYR A 258 5.65 -4.08 0.47
CA TYR A 258 4.42 -4.69 0.95
C TYR A 258 3.41 -4.93 -0.18
N SER A 259 2.86 -6.14 -0.23
CA SER A 259 1.89 -6.55 -1.26
C SER A 259 0.45 -6.34 -0.80
N VAL A 260 -0.35 -5.68 -1.64
CA VAL A 260 -1.78 -5.43 -1.42
C VAL A 260 -2.60 -6.14 -2.50
N GLU A 261 -3.56 -6.96 -2.09
CA GLU A 261 -4.49 -7.63 -3.00
C GLU A 261 -5.78 -6.82 -3.17
N LEU A 262 -6.18 -6.56 -4.42
CA LEU A 262 -7.45 -5.95 -4.79
C LEU A 262 -8.37 -6.98 -5.41
N THR A 263 -9.67 -6.78 -5.26
CA THR A 263 -10.70 -7.57 -5.95
C THR A 263 -11.53 -6.68 -6.87
N LYS A 264 -11.78 -7.14 -8.10
CA LYS A 264 -12.63 -6.42 -9.04
C LYS A 264 -14.11 -6.61 -8.69
N LYS A 265 -14.84 -5.51 -8.58
CA LYS A 265 -16.27 -5.49 -8.32
C LYS A 265 -16.93 -4.41 -9.19
N ASP A 266 -17.88 -4.82 -10.04
CA ASP A 266 -18.61 -3.91 -10.93
C ASP A 266 -17.69 -3.01 -11.77
N ASP A 267 -16.66 -3.62 -12.39
CA ASP A 267 -15.61 -2.97 -13.19
C ASP A 267 -14.71 -1.98 -12.44
N LYS A 268 -14.80 -1.91 -11.12
CA LYS A 268 -13.95 -1.12 -10.23
C LYS A 268 -13.13 -2.02 -9.32
N TRP A 269 -12.15 -1.44 -8.64
CA TRP A 269 -11.28 -2.17 -7.72
C TRP A 269 -11.68 -1.92 -6.27
N ALA A 270 -11.86 -3.02 -5.53
CA ALA A 270 -12.10 -3.00 -4.10
C ALA A 270 -10.79 -3.20 -3.36
N PHE A 271 -10.48 -2.28 -2.45
CA PHE A 271 -9.45 -2.44 -1.44
C PHE A 271 -9.95 -3.31 -0.30
N PRO A 272 -9.06 -4.04 0.39
CA PRO A 272 -9.42 -4.77 1.59
C PRO A 272 -10.10 -3.83 2.61
N ASP A 273 -11.10 -4.31 3.29
CA ASP A 273 -11.74 -3.62 4.42
C ASP A 273 -11.47 -4.38 5.73
N LYS A 274 -11.80 -3.78 6.86
CA LYS A 274 -11.57 -4.37 8.19
C LYS A 274 -12.25 -5.72 8.40
N ASP A 275 -13.31 -6.00 7.62
CA ASP A 275 -14.12 -7.22 7.75
C ASP A 275 -13.59 -8.33 6.81
N SER A 276 -12.73 -8.02 5.84
CA SER A 276 -12.12 -9.03 5.00
C SER A 276 -11.12 -9.87 5.81
N TYR A 277 -11.31 -11.18 5.83
CA TYR A 277 -10.46 -12.11 6.61
C TYR A 277 -8.98 -12.06 6.20
N VAL A 278 -8.73 -11.81 4.92
CA VAL A 278 -7.41 -11.51 4.35
C VAL A 278 -6.97 -10.12 4.84
N GLY A 279 -7.92 -9.21 4.99
CA GLY A 279 -7.73 -7.82 5.34
C GLY A 279 -7.18 -7.51 6.71
N LYS A 280 -7.21 -8.41 7.68
CA LYS A 280 -6.56 -8.11 8.98
C LYS A 280 -5.06 -7.87 8.85
N TRP A 281 -4.37 -8.62 7.99
CA TRP A 281 -2.94 -8.46 7.77
C TRP A 281 -2.62 -7.54 6.58
N ASP A 282 -3.48 -7.50 5.55
CA ASP A 282 -3.30 -6.66 4.37
C ASP A 282 -3.77 -5.21 4.61
N TYR A 283 -4.74 -5.04 5.51
CA TYR A 283 -5.28 -3.74 5.91
C TYR A 283 -4.39 -3.04 6.94
N TYR A 284 -3.93 -3.76 7.97
CA TYR A 284 -3.11 -3.21 9.03
C TYR A 284 -1.88 -2.44 8.54
N PRO A 285 -1.08 -2.94 7.59
CA PRO A 285 0.10 -2.22 7.18
C PRO A 285 -0.17 -0.87 6.52
N LEU A 286 -1.23 -0.73 5.72
CA LEU A 286 -1.58 0.57 5.14
C LEU A 286 -1.86 1.63 6.21
N PHE A 287 -2.28 1.20 7.40
CA PHE A 287 -2.61 2.08 8.53
C PHE A 287 -1.46 2.31 9.49
N TYR A 288 -0.50 1.40 9.59
CA TYR A 288 0.75 1.63 10.33
C TYR A 288 1.53 2.86 9.85
N ALA A 289 1.25 3.30 8.63
CA ALA A 289 1.83 4.53 8.11
C ALA A 289 1.52 5.77 8.98
N TYR A 290 0.54 5.67 9.89
CA TYR A 290 0.05 6.78 10.70
C TYR A 290 0.26 6.62 12.21
N THR A 291 0.59 5.43 12.67
CA THR A 291 0.79 5.12 14.09
C THR A 291 2.24 4.98 14.47
#